data_4a7552e16aad424134e7f43f1b6cc86c
#
_entry.id   4a7552e16aad424134e7f43f1b6cc86c
#
_cell.length_a   1.000
_cell.length_b   1.000
_cell.length_c   1.000
_cell.angle_alpha   90.00
_cell.angle_beta   90.00
_cell.angle_gamma   90.00
#
_symmetry.space_group_name_H-M   'P 1'
#
loop_
_entity.id
_entity.type
_entity.pdbx_description
1 polymer ?
#
loop_
_entity_poly.entity_id
_entity_poly.type
_entity_poly.pdbx_seq_one_letter_code
_entity_poly.pdbx_strand_id
1 'polypeptide(L)'
;MRISDLGRTQGALNTLHLHMDSMERARNQLGTGKRILRPSDDVPGTIRVLSLRSTISANQQAQRNAEDGLTWVQLADTALQDVVSRLHRAKELAVTGATSTSNVAGAGLAAEVSALRDDLVELANTRHQGRGLFAGFSGEDAVAKVGSVWTYQGDQGEIGRRIGEG
;
A
#
# COMPACT_ATOMS: atom_id res chain seq x y z
N MET A 1 24.91 -33.58 -66.12
CA MET A 1 25.82 -33.04 -65.06
C MET A 1 25.46 -31.64 -64.53
N ARG A 2 24.73 -30.79 -65.24
CA ARG A 2 24.41 -29.42 -64.79
C ARG A 2 23.41 -29.33 -63.61
N ILE A 3 22.50 -30.29 -63.44
CA ILE A 3 21.45 -30.28 -62.40
C ILE A 3 22.03 -30.58 -61.01
N SER A 4 23.07 -31.40 -60.91
CA SER A 4 23.71 -31.75 -59.64
C SER A 4 24.55 -30.60 -59.06
N ASP A 5 25.13 -29.73 -59.88
CA ASP A 5 25.90 -28.58 -59.45
C ASP A 5 25.00 -27.46 -58.92
N LEU A 6 23.85 -27.26 -59.60
CA LEU A 6 22.86 -26.27 -59.13
C LEU A 6 22.26 -26.67 -57.76
N GLY A 7 21.99 -27.97 -57.57
CA GLY A 7 21.51 -28.49 -56.26
C GLY A 7 22.51 -28.36 -55.13
N ARG A 8 23.83 -28.57 -55.43
CA ARG A 8 24.90 -28.39 -54.44
C ARG A 8 25.09 -26.93 -54.07
N THR A 9 25.05 -26.02 -55.03
CA THR A 9 25.15 -24.56 -54.79
C THR A 9 23.98 -24.06 -53.98
N GLN A 10 22.75 -24.51 -54.30
CA GLN A 10 21.56 -24.16 -53.53
C GLN A 10 21.60 -24.70 -52.11
N GLY A 11 22.08 -25.93 -51.92
CA GLY A 11 22.31 -26.51 -50.58
C GLY A 11 23.33 -25.72 -49.74
N ALA A 12 24.45 -25.31 -50.38
CA ALA A 12 25.46 -24.52 -49.71
C ALA A 12 24.94 -23.13 -49.32
N LEU A 13 24.15 -22.46 -50.17
CA LEU A 13 23.53 -21.18 -49.85
C LEU A 13 22.53 -21.31 -48.70
N ASN A 14 21.68 -22.35 -48.69
CA ASN A 14 20.74 -22.59 -47.57
C ASN A 14 21.48 -22.83 -46.25
N THR A 15 22.56 -23.59 -46.27
CA THR A 15 23.39 -23.83 -45.08
C THR A 15 24.02 -22.53 -44.57
N LEU A 16 24.51 -21.69 -45.50
CA LEU A 16 25.07 -20.39 -45.15
C LEU A 16 24.00 -19.47 -44.49
N HIS A 17 22.81 -19.39 -45.07
CA HIS A 17 21.72 -18.63 -44.45
C HIS A 17 21.36 -19.13 -43.05
N LEU A 18 21.28 -20.44 -42.84
CA LEU A 18 21.02 -21.02 -41.53
C LEU A 18 22.10 -20.65 -40.50
N HIS A 19 23.37 -20.66 -40.91
CA HIS A 19 24.46 -20.22 -40.04
C HIS A 19 24.40 -18.72 -39.72
N MET A 20 24.14 -17.89 -40.73
CA MET A 20 23.96 -16.45 -40.53
C MET A 20 22.81 -16.14 -39.54
N ASP A 21 21.65 -16.76 -39.71
CA ASP A 21 20.51 -16.61 -38.81
C ASP A 21 20.83 -17.08 -37.38
N SER A 22 21.63 -18.15 -37.24
CA SER A 22 22.03 -18.63 -35.90
C SER A 22 23.03 -17.69 -35.23
N MET A 23 23.96 -17.12 -35.98
CA MET A 23 24.89 -16.10 -35.49
C MET A 23 24.17 -14.82 -35.08
N GLU A 24 23.23 -14.36 -35.89
CA GLU A 24 22.42 -13.17 -35.56
C GLU A 24 21.60 -13.37 -34.29
N ARG A 25 20.96 -14.53 -34.12
CA ARG A 25 20.25 -14.88 -32.89
C ARG A 25 21.20 -14.88 -31.69
N ALA A 26 22.35 -15.53 -31.76
CA ALA A 26 23.34 -15.56 -30.70
C ALA A 26 23.82 -14.16 -30.32
N ARG A 27 24.10 -13.31 -31.33
CA ARG A 27 24.50 -11.92 -31.12
C ARG A 27 23.43 -11.11 -30.41
N ASN A 28 22.16 -11.26 -30.82
CA ASN A 28 21.04 -10.58 -30.20
C ASN A 28 20.79 -11.06 -28.78
N GLN A 29 20.93 -12.36 -28.49
CA GLN A 29 20.88 -12.93 -27.13
C GLN A 29 21.99 -12.37 -26.24
N LEU A 30 23.20 -12.30 -26.72
CA LEU A 30 24.34 -11.72 -26.00
C LEU A 30 24.15 -10.21 -25.76
N GLY A 31 23.72 -9.46 -26.78
CA GLY A 31 23.50 -8.01 -26.67
C GLY A 31 22.36 -7.63 -25.72
N THR A 32 21.33 -8.46 -25.62
CA THR A 32 20.18 -8.21 -24.75
C THR A 32 20.26 -8.91 -23.38
N GLY A 33 21.17 -9.87 -23.22
CA GLY A 33 21.25 -10.74 -22.05
C GLY A 33 20.03 -11.65 -21.85
N LYS A 34 19.17 -11.80 -22.88
CA LYS A 34 17.94 -12.58 -22.83
C LYS A 34 18.01 -13.78 -23.76
N ARG A 35 17.69 -14.97 -23.23
CA ARG A 35 17.63 -16.21 -24.02
C ARG A 35 16.42 -16.23 -24.94
N ILE A 36 15.28 -15.72 -24.49
CA ILE A 36 14.02 -15.66 -25.26
C ILE A 36 13.78 -14.21 -25.67
N LEU A 37 13.87 -13.95 -26.96
CA LEU A 37 13.67 -12.62 -27.55
C LEU A 37 12.22 -12.47 -28.08
N ARG A 38 11.69 -13.54 -28.66
CA ARG A 38 10.33 -13.60 -29.21
C ARG A 38 9.58 -14.78 -28.61
N PRO A 39 8.26 -14.68 -28.42
CA PRO A 39 7.45 -15.81 -27.95
C PRO A 39 7.57 -17.08 -28.79
N SER A 40 7.85 -16.92 -30.09
CA SER A 40 8.08 -18.02 -31.04
C SER A 40 9.38 -18.78 -30.84
N ASP A 41 10.37 -18.20 -30.13
CA ASP A 41 11.68 -18.85 -29.92
C ASP A 41 11.57 -20.02 -28.93
N ASP A 42 10.72 -19.87 -27.91
CA ASP A 42 10.47 -20.90 -26.89
C ASP A 42 9.08 -20.64 -26.26
N VAL A 43 8.05 -21.25 -26.80
CA VAL A 43 6.66 -21.07 -26.32
C VAL A 43 6.47 -21.54 -24.88
N PRO A 44 6.94 -22.74 -24.46
CA PRO A 44 6.85 -23.16 -23.07
C PRO A 44 7.61 -22.25 -22.10
N GLY A 45 8.81 -21.82 -22.50
CA GLY A 45 9.61 -20.87 -21.72
C GLY A 45 8.93 -19.51 -21.60
N THR A 46 8.29 -19.03 -22.66
CA THR A 46 7.54 -17.77 -22.64
C THR A 46 6.35 -17.84 -21.67
N ILE A 47 5.59 -18.94 -21.68
CA ILE A 47 4.46 -19.15 -20.74
C ILE A 47 5.00 -19.11 -19.29
N ARG A 48 6.10 -19.79 -19.00
CA ARG A 48 6.72 -19.76 -17.66
C ARG A 48 7.16 -18.37 -17.25
N VAL A 49 7.78 -17.61 -18.15
CA VAL A 49 8.21 -16.22 -17.89
C VAL A 49 7.00 -15.32 -17.59
N LEU A 50 5.90 -15.47 -18.34
CA LEU A 50 4.69 -14.69 -18.11
C LEU A 50 4.05 -15.05 -16.75
N SER A 51 3.97 -16.34 -16.42
CA SER A 51 3.48 -16.80 -15.11
C SER A 51 4.32 -16.27 -13.96
N LEU A 52 5.66 -16.36 -14.06
CA LEU A 52 6.56 -15.82 -13.04
C LEU A 52 6.44 -14.29 -12.90
N ARG A 53 6.31 -13.57 -14.00
CA ARG A 53 6.09 -12.10 -13.95
C ARG A 53 4.77 -11.76 -13.29
N SER A 54 3.71 -12.51 -13.55
CA SER A 54 2.42 -12.35 -12.87
C SER A 54 2.56 -12.55 -11.37
N THR A 55 3.23 -13.63 -10.95
CA THR A 55 3.50 -13.91 -9.53
C THR A 55 4.35 -12.82 -8.87
N ILE A 56 5.41 -12.36 -9.54
CA ILE A 56 6.25 -11.26 -9.04
C ILE A 56 5.41 -9.98 -8.87
N SER A 57 4.58 -9.63 -9.85
CA SER A 57 3.71 -8.46 -9.78
C SER A 57 2.69 -8.57 -8.64
N ALA A 58 2.10 -9.76 -8.45
CA ALA A 58 1.19 -10.02 -7.34
C ALA A 58 1.89 -9.88 -5.98
N ASN A 59 3.10 -10.44 -5.83
CA ASN A 59 3.88 -10.32 -4.60
C ASN A 59 4.29 -8.87 -4.31
N GLN A 60 4.69 -8.12 -5.33
CA GLN A 60 5.00 -6.69 -5.18
C GLN A 60 3.76 -5.89 -4.75
N GLN A 61 2.58 -6.24 -5.25
CA GLN A 61 1.34 -5.61 -4.82
C GLN A 61 1.01 -5.97 -3.37
N ALA A 62 1.16 -7.25 -2.99
CA ALA A 62 0.96 -7.70 -1.62
C ALA A 62 1.92 -6.99 -0.64
N GLN A 63 3.18 -6.82 -1.04
CA GLN A 63 4.16 -6.07 -0.24
C GLN A 63 3.72 -4.61 -0.06
N ARG A 64 3.33 -3.90 -1.12
CA ARG A 64 2.83 -2.52 -1.00
C ARG A 64 1.60 -2.43 -0.11
N ASN A 65 0.70 -3.40 -0.20
CA ASN A 65 -0.49 -3.46 0.65
C ASN A 65 -0.13 -3.67 2.13
N ALA A 66 0.90 -4.48 2.41
CA ALA A 66 1.39 -4.72 3.76
C ALA A 66 2.07 -3.46 4.34
N GLU A 67 2.89 -2.77 3.55
CA GLU A 67 3.54 -1.52 3.93
C GLU A 67 2.51 -0.41 4.23
N ASP A 68 1.48 -0.27 3.38
CA ASP A 68 0.37 0.66 3.62
C ASP A 68 -0.43 0.28 4.88
N GLY A 69 -0.70 -1.02 5.08
CA GLY A 69 -1.34 -1.52 6.29
C GLY A 69 -0.54 -1.24 7.55
N LEU A 70 0.78 -1.44 7.51
CA LEU A 70 1.67 -1.14 8.63
C LEU A 70 1.65 0.36 8.97
N THR A 71 1.73 1.22 7.96
CA THR A 71 1.66 2.67 8.15
C THR A 71 0.34 3.08 8.80
N TRP A 72 -0.78 2.49 8.36
CA TRP A 72 -2.10 2.72 8.95
C TRP A 72 -2.15 2.37 10.43
N VAL A 73 -1.67 1.19 10.79
CA VAL A 73 -1.65 0.72 12.19
C VAL A 73 -0.73 1.57 13.06
N GLN A 74 0.43 1.98 12.56
CA GLN A 74 1.35 2.86 13.29
C GLN A 74 0.75 4.23 13.55
N LEU A 75 0.04 4.81 12.59
CA LEU A 75 -0.67 6.09 12.79
C LEU A 75 -1.81 5.94 13.81
N ALA A 76 -2.56 4.84 13.75
CA ALA A 76 -3.62 4.56 14.71
C ALA A 76 -3.05 4.37 16.14
N ASP A 77 -1.93 3.65 16.27
CA ASP A 77 -1.25 3.45 17.55
C ASP A 77 -0.77 4.79 18.15
N THR A 78 -0.15 5.64 17.32
CA THR A 78 0.28 6.98 17.73
C THR A 78 -0.91 7.82 18.20
N ALA A 79 -1.98 7.87 17.44
CA ALA A 79 -3.17 8.63 17.80
C ALA A 79 -3.81 8.11 19.11
N LEU A 80 -3.85 6.78 19.32
CA LEU A 80 -4.35 6.19 20.55
C LEU A 80 -3.45 6.48 21.77
N GLN A 81 -2.12 6.51 21.59
CA GLN A 81 -1.21 6.91 22.66
C GLN A 81 -1.43 8.38 23.06
N ASP A 82 -1.67 9.26 22.09
CA ASP A 82 -2.00 10.66 22.36
C ASP A 82 -3.34 10.79 23.07
N VAL A 83 -4.37 10.02 22.68
CA VAL A 83 -5.65 9.95 23.39
C VAL A 83 -5.46 9.53 24.85
N VAL A 84 -4.68 8.50 25.12
CA VAL A 84 -4.36 8.04 26.50
C VAL A 84 -3.71 9.16 27.31
N SER A 85 -2.74 9.87 26.72
CA SER A 85 -2.06 10.99 27.36
C SER A 85 -3.02 12.13 27.72
N ARG A 86 -3.95 12.49 26.79
CA ARG A 86 -4.98 13.52 27.06
C ARG A 86 -5.97 13.07 28.15
N LEU A 87 -6.35 11.79 28.15
CA LEU A 87 -7.23 11.25 29.22
C LEU A 87 -6.55 11.24 30.59
N HIS A 88 -5.26 10.93 30.68
CA HIS A 88 -4.50 11.08 31.91
C HIS A 88 -4.51 12.52 32.40
N ARG A 89 -4.28 13.49 31.53
CA ARG A 89 -4.34 14.91 31.88
C ARG A 89 -5.73 15.34 32.33
N ALA A 90 -6.77 14.90 31.64
CA ALA A 90 -8.14 15.18 32.04
C ALA A 90 -8.48 14.60 33.44
N LYS A 91 -7.96 13.40 33.76
CA LYS A 91 -8.11 12.79 35.10
C LYS A 91 -7.37 13.64 36.15
N GLU A 92 -6.17 14.10 35.92
CA GLU A 92 -5.44 14.98 36.85
C GLU A 92 -6.22 16.27 37.14
N LEU A 93 -6.74 16.91 36.07
CA LEU A 93 -7.57 18.11 36.19
C LEU A 93 -8.84 17.86 36.99
N ALA A 94 -9.50 16.72 36.78
CA ALA A 94 -10.68 16.34 37.53
C ALA A 94 -10.40 16.16 39.05
N VAL A 95 -9.25 15.53 39.39
CA VAL A 95 -8.82 15.38 40.79
C VAL A 95 -8.50 16.76 41.39
N THR A 96 -7.77 17.61 40.66
CA THR A 96 -7.46 18.98 41.08
C THR A 96 -8.73 19.80 41.28
N GLY A 97 -9.70 19.70 40.35
CA GLY A 97 -10.98 20.38 40.44
C GLY A 97 -11.81 19.94 41.62
N ALA A 98 -11.81 18.65 41.95
CA ALA A 98 -12.52 18.10 43.12
C ALA A 98 -11.94 18.59 44.46
N THR A 99 -10.68 18.98 44.51
CA THR A 99 -10.00 19.47 45.72
C THR A 99 -9.94 20.99 45.77
N SER A 100 -10.26 21.71 44.71
CA SER A 100 -10.20 23.15 44.61
C SER A 100 -11.47 23.80 45.22
N THR A 101 -11.27 24.75 46.09
CA THR A 101 -12.35 25.55 46.76
C THR A 101 -12.56 26.92 46.12
N SER A 102 -11.77 27.28 45.10
CA SER A 102 -11.78 28.60 44.46
C SER A 102 -12.55 28.59 43.12
N ASN A 103 -13.55 29.45 42.98
CA ASN A 103 -14.30 29.62 41.72
C ASN A 103 -13.45 30.08 40.54
N VAL A 104 -12.39 30.86 40.79
CA VAL A 104 -11.46 31.33 39.74
C VAL A 104 -10.61 30.16 39.19
N ALA A 105 -10.14 29.29 40.09
CA ALA A 105 -9.45 28.06 39.65
C ALA A 105 -10.38 27.13 38.89
N GLY A 106 -11.64 27.02 39.25
CA GLY A 106 -12.63 26.24 38.52
C GLY A 106 -12.86 26.68 37.08
N ALA A 107 -12.91 27.97 36.79
CA ALA A 107 -13.06 28.48 35.43
C ALA A 107 -11.86 28.15 34.54
N GLY A 108 -10.63 28.24 35.08
CA GLY A 108 -9.40 27.85 34.35
C GLY A 108 -9.34 26.36 34.04
N LEU A 109 -9.70 25.52 35.01
CA LEU A 109 -9.77 24.05 34.83
C LEU A 109 -10.83 23.66 33.79
N ALA A 110 -12.01 24.33 33.80
CA ALA A 110 -13.05 24.08 32.83
C ALA A 110 -12.60 24.43 31.38
N ALA A 111 -11.87 25.54 31.21
CA ALA A 111 -11.30 25.91 29.93
C ALA A 111 -10.27 24.87 29.41
N GLU A 112 -9.39 24.37 30.31
CA GLU A 112 -8.40 23.35 29.97
C GLU A 112 -9.09 22.01 29.61
N VAL A 113 -10.09 21.57 30.33
CA VAL A 113 -10.88 20.37 30.00
C VAL A 113 -11.59 20.54 28.67
N SER A 114 -12.11 21.72 28.35
CA SER A 114 -12.70 21.99 27.05
C SER A 114 -11.70 21.88 25.91
N ALA A 115 -10.49 22.42 26.10
CA ALA A 115 -9.41 22.29 25.12
C ALA A 115 -8.99 20.82 24.92
N LEU A 116 -8.83 20.05 26.01
CA LEU A 116 -8.52 18.62 25.93
C LEU A 116 -9.62 17.83 25.19
N ARG A 117 -10.91 18.19 25.39
CA ARG A 117 -11.99 17.57 24.63
C ARG A 117 -11.87 17.88 23.15
N ASP A 118 -11.55 19.10 22.77
CA ASP A 118 -11.41 19.49 21.37
C ASP A 118 -10.19 18.81 20.72
N ASP A 119 -9.08 18.66 21.44
CA ASP A 119 -7.91 17.85 21.04
C ASP A 119 -8.30 16.37 20.81
N LEU A 120 -9.12 15.78 21.71
CA LEU A 120 -9.57 14.39 21.54
C LEU A 120 -10.45 14.20 20.32
N VAL A 121 -11.28 15.18 19.99
CA VAL A 121 -12.08 15.17 18.75
C VAL A 121 -11.18 15.27 17.51
N GLU A 122 -10.15 16.10 17.55
CA GLU A 122 -9.18 16.19 16.45
C GLU A 122 -8.42 14.88 16.26
N LEU A 123 -7.96 14.26 17.34
CA LEU A 123 -7.32 12.93 17.30
C LEU A 123 -8.25 11.86 16.75
N ALA A 124 -9.53 11.85 17.16
CA ALA A 124 -10.54 10.92 16.64
C ALA A 124 -10.78 11.12 15.12
N ASN A 125 -10.59 12.34 14.63
CA ASN A 125 -10.77 12.70 13.22
C ASN A 125 -9.46 12.64 12.41
N THR A 126 -8.39 12.03 12.98
CA THR A 126 -7.12 11.85 12.27
C THR A 126 -7.33 11.11 10.96
N ARG A 127 -6.71 11.60 9.89
CA ARG A 127 -6.87 11.08 8.53
C ARG A 127 -5.54 10.59 7.97
N HIS A 128 -5.61 9.52 7.20
CA HIS A 128 -4.50 9.04 6.37
C HIS A 128 -4.97 8.91 4.92
N GLN A 129 -4.24 9.54 3.98
CA GLN A 129 -4.57 9.54 2.56
C GLN A 129 -6.03 9.96 2.26
N GLY A 130 -6.55 10.94 3.01
CA GLY A 130 -7.91 11.44 2.85
C GLY A 130 -9.01 10.59 3.50
N ARG A 131 -8.69 9.48 4.15
CA ARG A 131 -9.63 8.61 4.87
C ARG A 131 -9.44 8.74 6.38
N GLY A 132 -10.53 8.78 7.13
CA GLY A 132 -10.49 8.76 8.58
C GLY A 132 -9.92 7.44 9.11
N LEU A 133 -9.01 7.50 10.09
CA LEU A 133 -8.45 6.30 10.70
C LEU A 133 -9.50 5.51 11.48
N PHE A 134 -10.44 6.22 12.09
CA PHE A 134 -11.45 5.66 12.99
C PHE A 134 -12.88 5.75 12.44
N ALA A 135 -13.07 6.18 11.19
CA ALA A 135 -14.39 6.35 10.57
C ALA A 135 -14.90 5.12 9.79
N GLY A 136 -14.14 4.02 9.76
CA GLY A 136 -14.47 2.85 8.94
C GLY A 136 -14.36 3.12 7.44
N PHE A 137 -15.41 2.84 6.67
CA PHE A 137 -15.50 3.17 5.24
C PHE A 137 -16.06 4.56 4.98
N SER A 138 -16.58 5.24 6.02
CA SER A 138 -17.08 6.60 5.88
C SER A 138 -15.98 7.54 5.39
N GLY A 139 -16.27 8.37 4.40
CA GLY A 139 -15.37 9.44 3.93
C GLY A 139 -15.42 10.69 4.82
N GLU A 140 -16.31 10.72 5.81
CA GLU A 140 -16.53 11.84 6.71
C GLU A 140 -15.67 11.74 7.97
N ASP A 141 -15.80 12.73 8.86
CA ASP A 141 -15.15 12.70 10.16
C ASP A 141 -15.74 11.62 11.06
N ALA A 142 -14.89 10.94 11.83
CA ALA A 142 -15.33 9.89 12.73
C ALA A 142 -16.23 10.46 13.84
N VAL A 143 -15.95 11.68 14.30
CA VAL A 143 -16.71 12.35 15.35
C VAL A 143 -17.10 13.76 14.87
N ALA A 144 -18.39 14.06 14.88
CA ALA A 144 -18.92 15.37 14.53
C ALA A 144 -19.91 15.88 15.59
N LYS A 145 -20.06 17.18 15.66
CA LYS A 145 -21.00 17.82 16.56
C LYS A 145 -22.38 17.88 15.94
N VAL A 146 -23.34 17.16 16.51
CA VAL A 146 -24.75 17.17 16.08
C VAL A 146 -25.55 17.93 17.14
N GLY A 147 -25.93 19.16 16.84
CA GLY A 147 -26.54 20.05 17.82
C GLY A 147 -25.55 20.46 18.91
N SER A 148 -25.79 20.05 20.16
CA SER A 148 -24.91 20.29 21.32
C SER A 148 -24.06 19.08 21.71
N VAL A 149 -24.23 17.94 21.06
CA VAL A 149 -23.59 16.65 21.43
C VAL A 149 -22.59 16.23 20.37
N TRP A 150 -21.44 15.71 20.81
CA TRP A 150 -20.48 15.05 19.95
C TRP A 150 -20.95 13.61 19.71
N THR A 151 -21.03 13.21 18.44
CA THR A 151 -21.59 11.92 18.04
C THR A 151 -20.64 11.26 17.04
N TYR A 152 -20.46 9.95 17.20
CA TYR A 152 -19.73 9.14 16.24
C TYR A 152 -20.55 9.04 14.93
N GLN A 153 -19.92 9.36 13.81
CA GLN A 153 -20.51 9.36 12.47
C GLN A 153 -19.88 8.30 11.54
N GLY A 154 -18.92 7.55 12.07
CA GLY A 154 -18.30 6.46 11.32
C GLY A 154 -19.24 5.25 11.17
N ASP A 155 -18.82 4.32 10.33
CA ASP A 155 -19.50 3.03 10.17
C ASP A 155 -18.73 1.90 10.90
N GLN A 156 -19.24 0.67 10.82
CA GLN A 156 -18.62 -0.53 11.39
C GLN A 156 -17.82 -1.33 10.35
N GLY A 157 -17.41 -0.69 9.25
CA GLY A 157 -16.69 -1.34 8.18
C GLY A 157 -15.29 -1.77 8.60
N GLU A 158 -14.89 -2.97 8.25
CA GLU A 158 -13.56 -3.50 8.49
C GLU A 158 -12.65 -3.21 7.29
N ILE A 159 -11.54 -2.52 7.51
CA ILE A 159 -10.57 -2.20 6.46
C ILE A 159 -9.60 -3.37 6.32
N GLY A 160 -9.94 -4.31 5.41
CA GLY A 160 -9.06 -5.41 5.04
C GLY A 160 -8.06 -5.04 3.94
N ARG A 161 -6.84 -5.57 4.03
CA ARG A 161 -5.81 -5.47 2.99
C ARG A 161 -5.35 -6.84 2.59
N ARG A 162 -5.38 -7.13 1.29
CA ARG A 162 -4.89 -8.40 0.76
C ARG A 162 -3.37 -8.37 0.72
N ILE A 163 -2.72 -9.18 1.56
CA ILE A 163 -1.26 -9.28 1.71
C ILE A 163 -0.67 -10.58 1.16
N GLY A 164 -1.49 -11.43 0.51
CA GLY A 164 -1.07 -12.70 -0.07
C GLY A 164 -2.21 -13.39 -0.80
N GLU A 165 -1.89 -14.54 -1.41
CA GLU A 165 -2.90 -15.45 -1.93
C GLU A 165 -3.60 -16.12 -0.73
N GLY A 166 -4.88 -15.87 -0.59
CA GLY A 166 -5.77 -16.53 0.36
C GLY A 166 -6.58 -17.58 -0.37
#